data_e719b278c5852ea723c128a95a0d101c
#
_entry.id   e719b278c5852ea723c128a95a0d101c
#
_cell.length_a   1.000
_cell.length_b   1.000
_cell.length_c   1.000
_cell.angle_alpha   90.00
_cell.angle_beta   90.00
_cell.angle_gamma   90.00
#
_symmetry.space_group_name_H-M   'P 1'
#
loop_
_entity.id
_entity.type
_entity.pdbx_description
1 polymer ?
#
loop_
_entity_poly.entity_id
_entity_poly.type
_entity_poly.pdbx_seq_one_letter_code
_entity_poly.pdbx_strand_id
1 'polypeptide(L)'
;MKDYIKALVNYGLEHELIQQADSRYVYNRILDVMRLDRGGGTAPKGEPLTAILTALTDDAVRRGLIGDSITERDLFDTRLMGELTPFPHEVHDRFVREYAVSPERGTDWFYNFCGDVNYIRRDRLARDIRWVYKSEYGPMNITINLSKPEKDPRAIAAARRARQNGYPKCQLCAENEGYAGRLDHPARQNLRMVPVLLDGKFWYMQFSPYSYYDQHCIFLNQKHTPMYIGRETFDKLLSLVTMLPHYFVGSNADLPIVGGSILSHEHFQGGLDVFPMTKARIEGMTFFDGFPDVKVGIVKWPMPVLRLNCASADRIVDLAERITCVWRDYNDEAAGIISETDGVPHNTVTPIARRDGVRYELDLVLRNNRTTEEYPLGVFHPHPELHHIKKENIGLIEVMGLAVLPPRLKTELETLKNAILSGSDIRADASIAAHADWADELMRKHEFTPENADEILRQEVGAVFVRVLEDAAVFKRTPDGRAALQRFITSVNRIVSF
;
A
#
# COMPACT_ATOMS: atom_id res chain seq x y z
N MET A 1 -35.34 -13.04 22.62
CA MET A 1 -34.84 -12.47 21.36
C MET A 1 -33.47 -11.86 21.62
N LYS A 2 -32.47 -12.01 20.72
CA LYS A 2 -31.16 -11.40 20.86
C LYS A 2 -31.25 -9.91 20.45
N ASP A 3 -30.66 -9.02 21.24
CA ASP A 3 -30.55 -7.58 20.93
C ASP A 3 -29.12 -7.24 20.51
N TYR A 4 -28.89 -7.26 19.22
CA TYR A 4 -27.58 -6.97 18.63
C TYR A 4 -27.23 -5.46 18.66
N ILE A 5 -28.23 -4.56 18.76
CA ILE A 5 -27.95 -3.12 18.96
C ILE A 5 -27.32 -2.93 20.33
N LYS A 6 -27.90 -3.57 21.37
CA LYS A 6 -27.32 -3.52 22.71
C LYS A 6 -25.94 -4.20 22.77
N ALA A 7 -25.72 -5.26 21.98
CA ALA A 7 -24.41 -5.89 21.87
C ALA A 7 -23.37 -4.92 21.26
N LEU A 8 -23.75 -4.17 20.22
CA LEU A 8 -22.88 -3.19 19.59
C LEU A 8 -22.56 -2.02 20.53
N VAL A 9 -23.54 -1.53 21.31
CA VAL A 9 -23.30 -0.51 22.36
C VAL A 9 -22.33 -1.03 23.43
N ASN A 10 -22.53 -2.28 23.90
CA ASN A 10 -21.61 -2.89 24.87
C ASN A 10 -20.19 -3.01 24.32
N TYR A 11 -20.04 -3.41 23.05
CA TYR A 11 -18.75 -3.39 22.37
C TYR A 11 -18.08 -1.99 22.41
N GLY A 12 -18.85 -0.94 22.12
CA GLY A 12 -18.34 0.44 22.18
C GLY A 12 -17.88 0.85 23.57
N LEU A 13 -18.56 0.37 24.64
CA LEU A 13 -18.15 0.60 26.03
C LEU A 13 -16.87 -0.19 26.38
N GLU A 14 -16.79 -1.45 26.01
CA GLU A 14 -15.67 -2.36 26.28
C GLU A 14 -14.37 -1.87 25.60
N HIS A 15 -14.47 -1.25 24.41
CA HIS A 15 -13.35 -0.69 23.66
C HIS A 15 -13.12 0.81 23.88
N GLU A 16 -13.77 1.39 24.90
CA GLU A 16 -13.64 2.83 25.24
C GLU A 16 -13.94 3.79 24.06
N LEU A 17 -14.77 3.35 23.11
CA LEU A 17 -15.22 4.18 21.99
C LEU A 17 -16.28 5.18 22.41
N ILE A 18 -17.09 4.82 23.40
CA ILE A 18 -18.13 5.65 23.99
C ILE A 18 -18.08 5.55 25.53
N GLN A 19 -18.59 6.56 26.21
CA GLN A 19 -18.70 6.56 27.67
C GLN A 19 -20.05 5.96 28.12
N GLN A 20 -20.11 5.49 29.39
CA GLN A 20 -21.34 4.93 29.97
C GLN A 20 -22.52 5.92 29.89
N ALA A 21 -22.25 7.22 30.03
CA ALA A 21 -23.27 8.28 29.94
C ALA A 21 -23.91 8.34 28.54
N ASP A 22 -23.17 7.97 27.48
CA ASP A 22 -23.60 8.07 26.08
C ASP A 22 -24.36 6.83 25.61
N SER A 23 -24.33 5.74 26.35
CA SER A 23 -24.86 4.42 25.94
C SER A 23 -26.31 4.46 25.46
N ARG A 24 -27.20 5.21 26.14
CA ARG A 24 -28.60 5.38 25.75
C ARG A 24 -28.74 6.20 24.47
N TYR A 25 -27.97 7.27 24.35
CA TYR A 25 -27.96 8.12 23.16
C TYR A 25 -27.53 7.33 21.93
N VAL A 26 -26.40 6.62 22.03
CA VAL A 26 -25.85 5.81 20.94
C VAL A 26 -26.82 4.66 20.58
N TYR A 27 -27.44 4.01 21.57
CA TYR A 27 -28.47 2.98 21.33
C TYR A 27 -29.61 3.53 20.45
N ASN A 28 -30.11 4.73 20.77
CA ASN A 28 -31.19 5.37 20.01
C ASN A 28 -30.73 5.80 18.61
N ARG A 29 -29.46 6.25 18.47
CA ARG A 29 -28.88 6.57 17.16
C ARG A 29 -28.80 5.33 16.26
N ILE A 30 -28.41 4.18 16.80
CA ILE A 30 -28.39 2.91 16.07
C ILE A 30 -29.81 2.47 15.71
N LEU A 31 -30.80 2.64 16.60
CA LEU A 31 -32.23 2.40 16.28
C LEU A 31 -32.66 3.24 15.05
N ASP A 32 -32.29 4.51 14.99
CA ASP A 32 -32.59 5.39 13.85
C ASP A 32 -31.92 4.90 12.58
N VAL A 33 -30.62 4.52 12.63
CA VAL A 33 -29.91 3.92 11.47
C VAL A 33 -30.61 2.66 10.98
N MET A 34 -31.06 1.81 11.92
CA MET A 34 -31.79 0.56 11.65
C MET A 34 -33.25 0.81 11.25
N ARG A 35 -33.76 2.04 11.32
CA ARG A 35 -35.18 2.39 11.14
C ARG A 35 -36.10 1.49 11.99
N LEU A 36 -35.85 1.44 13.28
CA LEU A 36 -36.61 0.70 14.27
C LEU A 36 -37.20 1.63 15.30
N ASP A 37 -38.47 1.49 15.62
CA ASP A 37 -39.16 2.28 16.66
C ASP A 37 -38.69 1.93 18.07
N ARG A 38 -38.27 0.67 18.26
CA ARG A 38 -37.79 0.14 19.55
C ARG A 38 -36.91 -1.06 19.35
N GLY A 39 -35.96 -1.24 20.26
CA GLY A 39 -35.23 -2.47 20.44
C GLY A 39 -35.90 -3.40 21.46
N GLY A 40 -35.27 -4.51 21.73
CA GLY A 40 -35.74 -5.43 22.76
C GLY A 40 -35.02 -6.76 22.77
N GLY A 41 -34.92 -7.33 23.96
CA GLY A 41 -34.25 -8.60 24.21
C GLY A 41 -32.97 -8.45 25.04
N THR A 42 -32.15 -9.47 25.04
CA THR A 42 -30.90 -9.55 25.80
C THR A 42 -29.73 -9.50 24.83
N ALA A 43 -28.73 -8.67 25.15
CA ALA A 43 -27.49 -8.66 24.38
C ALA A 43 -26.84 -10.05 24.42
N PRO A 44 -26.47 -10.62 23.27
CA PRO A 44 -25.68 -11.84 23.27
C PRO A 44 -24.32 -11.58 23.90
N LYS A 45 -23.81 -12.53 24.70
CA LYS A 45 -22.52 -12.41 25.38
C LYS A 45 -21.40 -13.03 24.54
N GLY A 46 -20.24 -12.37 24.50
CA GLY A 46 -19.03 -12.91 23.86
C GLY A 46 -19.09 -13.04 22.33
N GLU A 47 -20.06 -12.40 21.68
CA GLU A 47 -20.12 -12.36 20.23
C GLU A 47 -19.04 -11.40 19.69
N PRO A 48 -18.21 -11.83 18.70
CA PRO A 48 -17.25 -10.94 18.08
C PRO A 48 -17.95 -9.84 17.26
N LEU A 49 -17.29 -8.69 17.09
CA LEU A 49 -17.83 -7.54 16.34
C LEU A 49 -18.39 -7.95 14.96
N THR A 50 -17.67 -8.83 14.26
CA THR A 50 -18.09 -9.34 12.94
C THR A 50 -19.43 -10.03 12.97
N ALA A 51 -19.72 -10.85 13.99
CA ALA A 51 -21.00 -11.51 14.16
C ALA A 51 -22.13 -10.51 14.50
N ILE A 52 -21.83 -9.50 15.33
CA ILE A 52 -22.79 -8.44 15.68
C ILE A 52 -23.15 -7.63 14.42
N LEU A 53 -22.17 -7.17 13.66
CA LEU A 53 -22.40 -6.39 12.45
C LEU A 53 -23.09 -7.22 11.35
N THR A 54 -22.71 -8.48 11.19
CA THR A 54 -23.39 -9.38 10.25
C THR A 54 -24.86 -9.54 10.59
N ALA A 55 -25.19 -9.78 11.87
CA ALA A 55 -26.60 -9.95 12.29
C ALA A 55 -27.43 -8.68 12.05
N LEU A 56 -26.88 -7.48 12.32
CA LEU A 56 -27.56 -6.21 12.06
C LEU A 56 -27.71 -5.94 10.56
N THR A 57 -26.69 -6.25 9.77
CA THR A 57 -26.70 -6.05 8.32
C THR A 57 -27.67 -7.02 7.64
N ASP A 58 -27.71 -8.30 8.06
CA ASP A 58 -28.66 -9.31 7.57
C ASP A 58 -30.10 -8.93 7.90
N ASP A 59 -30.33 -8.33 9.07
CA ASP A 59 -31.67 -7.80 9.41
C ASP A 59 -32.05 -6.64 8.49
N ALA A 60 -31.12 -5.73 8.20
CA ALA A 60 -31.36 -4.63 7.28
C ALA A 60 -31.66 -5.11 5.85
N VAL A 61 -30.91 -6.10 5.35
CA VAL A 61 -31.16 -6.73 4.03
C VAL A 61 -32.52 -7.40 4.00
N ARG A 62 -32.85 -8.23 5.00
CA ARG A 62 -34.11 -8.96 5.09
C ARG A 62 -35.34 -8.03 5.10
N ARG A 63 -35.22 -6.85 5.72
CA ARG A 63 -36.25 -5.82 5.76
C ARG A 63 -36.26 -4.90 4.50
N GLY A 64 -35.35 -5.13 3.56
CA GLY A 64 -35.24 -4.29 2.35
C GLY A 64 -34.74 -2.87 2.61
N LEU A 65 -34.07 -2.65 3.75
CA LEU A 65 -33.47 -1.36 4.09
C LEU A 65 -32.25 -1.06 3.23
N ILE A 66 -31.46 -2.09 2.91
CA ILE A 66 -30.31 -2.06 2.00
C ILE A 66 -30.37 -3.25 1.04
N GLY A 67 -29.65 -3.18 -0.08
CA GLY A 67 -29.40 -4.32 -0.95
C GLY A 67 -28.38 -5.31 -0.36
N ASP A 68 -28.21 -6.47 -1.00
CA ASP A 68 -27.37 -7.59 -0.53
C ASP A 68 -25.99 -7.63 -1.22
N SER A 69 -25.52 -6.52 -1.81
CA SER A 69 -24.17 -6.46 -2.34
C SER A 69 -23.14 -6.22 -1.23
N ILE A 70 -21.90 -6.70 -1.43
CA ILE A 70 -20.79 -6.44 -0.49
C ILE A 70 -20.62 -4.94 -0.26
N THR A 71 -20.74 -4.11 -1.31
CA THR A 71 -20.61 -2.66 -1.20
C THR A 71 -21.68 -2.05 -0.30
N GLU A 72 -22.95 -2.42 -0.47
CA GLU A 72 -24.05 -1.88 0.33
C GLU A 72 -23.96 -2.35 1.79
N ARG A 73 -23.55 -3.59 2.03
CA ARG A 73 -23.25 -4.12 3.37
C ARG A 73 -22.10 -3.33 4.03
N ASP A 74 -21.02 -3.04 3.30
CA ASP A 74 -19.88 -2.27 3.80
C ASP A 74 -20.24 -0.81 4.08
N LEU A 75 -21.09 -0.18 3.26
CA LEU A 75 -21.62 1.14 3.53
C LEU A 75 -22.44 1.18 4.81
N PHE A 76 -23.26 0.15 5.03
CA PHE A 76 -24.17 0.10 6.16
C PHE A 76 -23.47 -0.23 7.48
N ASP A 77 -22.59 -1.23 7.50
CA ASP A 77 -21.84 -1.56 8.72
C ASP A 77 -20.90 -0.42 9.15
N THR A 78 -20.28 0.28 8.18
CA THR A 78 -19.49 1.48 8.46
C THR A 78 -20.34 2.60 9.05
N ARG A 79 -21.59 2.76 8.60
CA ARG A 79 -22.54 3.72 9.18
C ARG A 79 -22.88 3.35 10.64
N LEU A 80 -23.11 2.08 10.93
CA LEU A 80 -23.34 1.62 12.31
C LEU A 80 -22.15 1.91 13.21
N MET A 81 -20.93 1.60 12.74
CA MET A 81 -19.70 1.91 13.48
C MET A 81 -19.45 3.40 13.64
N GLY A 82 -19.91 4.21 12.70
CA GLY A 82 -19.83 5.67 12.77
C GLY A 82 -20.56 6.26 13.99
N GLU A 83 -21.64 5.60 14.46
CA GLU A 83 -22.37 6.03 15.66
C GLU A 83 -21.61 5.78 16.97
N LEU A 84 -20.59 4.91 16.94
CA LEU A 84 -19.70 4.63 18.07
C LEU A 84 -18.38 5.35 17.98
N THR A 85 -18.04 5.92 16.81
CA THR A 85 -16.71 6.49 16.58
C THR A 85 -16.60 7.88 17.20
N PRO A 86 -15.67 8.12 18.13
CA PRO A 86 -15.47 9.43 18.76
C PRO A 86 -15.24 10.55 17.74
N PHE A 87 -15.49 11.81 18.12
CA PHE A 87 -15.25 12.95 17.26
C PHE A 87 -13.75 13.13 16.95
N PRO A 88 -13.39 13.76 15.82
CA PRO A 88 -11.99 13.96 15.42
C PRO A 88 -11.13 14.61 16.51
N HIS A 89 -11.64 15.64 17.23
CA HIS A 89 -10.88 16.30 18.30
C HIS A 89 -10.59 15.37 19.48
N GLU A 90 -11.51 14.46 19.84
CA GLU A 90 -11.31 13.52 20.95
C GLU A 90 -10.19 12.52 20.62
N VAL A 91 -10.19 12.03 19.38
CA VAL A 91 -9.15 11.13 18.86
C VAL A 91 -7.80 11.84 18.78
N HIS A 92 -7.78 13.10 18.29
CA HIS A 92 -6.57 13.91 18.24
C HIS A 92 -6.00 14.17 19.64
N ASP A 93 -6.83 14.60 20.58
CA ASP A 93 -6.39 14.89 21.95
C ASP A 93 -5.81 13.64 22.63
N ARG A 94 -6.41 12.47 22.38
CA ARG A 94 -5.88 11.21 22.92
C ARG A 94 -4.58 10.81 22.24
N PHE A 95 -4.50 10.93 20.92
CA PHE A 95 -3.25 10.68 20.19
C PHE A 95 -2.10 11.54 20.73
N VAL A 96 -2.32 12.85 20.92
CA VAL A 96 -1.30 13.76 21.44
C VAL A 96 -0.84 13.36 22.85
N ARG A 97 -1.77 12.94 23.72
CA ARG A 97 -1.41 12.45 25.06
C ARG A 97 -0.56 11.18 25.02
N GLU A 98 -0.93 10.22 24.18
CA GLU A 98 -0.16 8.97 24.04
C GLU A 98 1.19 9.22 23.37
N TYR A 99 1.23 10.07 22.34
CA TYR A 99 2.46 10.47 21.64
C TYR A 99 3.43 11.24 22.56
N ALA A 100 2.92 12.05 23.50
CA ALA A 100 3.76 12.75 24.47
C ALA A 100 4.51 11.80 25.44
N VAL A 101 4.03 10.55 25.58
CA VAL A 101 4.75 9.51 26.33
C VAL A 101 5.85 8.88 25.46
N SER A 102 5.52 8.46 24.26
CA SER A 102 6.46 8.11 23.19
C SER A 102 5.75 8.09 21.82
N PRO A 103 6.49 8.31 20.70
CA PRO A 103 5.94 8.18 19.35
C PRO A 103 5.29 6.82 19.10
N GLU A 104 5.92 5.73 19.56
CA GLU A 104 5.44 4.35 19.40
C GLU A 104 4.09 4.18 20.09
N ARG A 105 3.96 4.71 21.32
CA ARG A 105 2.72 4.58 22.08
C ARG A 105 1.57 5.35 21.40
N GLY A 106 1.85 6.50 20.80
CA GLY A 106 0.87 7.26 20.02
C GLY A 106 0.37 6.49 18.81
N THR A 107 1.30 5.93 18.02
CA THR A 107 0.95 5.16 16.81
C THR A 107 0.29 3.83 17.13
N ASP A 108 0.72 3.11 18.17
CA ASP A 108 0.12 1.85 18.63
C ASP A 108 -1.33 2.06 19.08
N TRP A 109 -1.56 3.10 19.90
CA TRP A 109 -2.91 3.43 20.33
C TRP A 109 -3.81 3.75 19.13
N PHE A 110 -3.35 4.59 18.21
CA PHE A 110 -4.15 5.01 17.05
C PHE A 110 -4.42 3.86 16.09
N TYR A 111 -3.44 2.96 15.89
CA TYR A 111 -3.63 1.76 15.08
C TYR A 111 -4.68 0.81 15.67
N ASN A 112 -4.61 0.58 16.99
CA ASN A 112 -5.59 -0.24 17.69
C ASN A 112 -6.98 0.39 17.63
N PHE A 113 -7.09 1.69 17.87
CA PHE A 113 -8.34 2.44 17.71
C PHE A 113 -8.94 2.25 16.30
N CYS A 114 -8.15 2.36 15.23
CA CYS A 114 -8.62 2.14 13.86
C CYS A 114 -9.15 0.72 13.63
N GLY A 115 -8.60 -0.28 14.33
CA GLY A 115 -9.15 -1.64 14.35
C GLY A 115 -10.46 -1.74 15.13
N ASP A 116 -10.53 -1.10 16.30
CA ASP A 116 -11.69 -1.17 17.20
C ASP A 116 -12.91 -0.44 16.63
N VAL A 117 -12.73 0.63 15.87
CA VAL A 117 -13.81 1.25 15.08
C VAL A 117 -14.10 0.53 13.76
N ASN A 118 -13.50 -0.65 13.51
CA ASN A 118 -13.66 -1.44 12.28
C ASN A 118 -13.28 -0.68 10.98
N TYR A 119 -12.45 0.35 11.10
CA TYR A 119 -11.87 0.99 9.92
C TYR A 119 -10.81 0.09 9.28
N ILE A 120 -9.94 -0.51 10.11
CA ILE A 120 -9.08 -1.64 9.73
C ILE A 120 -9.86 -2.93 10.02
N ARG A 121 -10.28 -3.62 8.96
CA ARG A 121 -11.08 -4.85 9.07
C ARG A 121 -10.18 -6.05 9.34
N ARG A 122 -9.83 -6.26 10.61
CA ARG A 122 -8.90 -7.31 11.06
C ARG A 122 -9.32 -8.71 10.61
N ASP A 123 -10.63 -8.99 10.55
CA ASP A 123 -11.19 -10.25 10.07
C ASP A 123 -10.89 -10.53 8.59
N ARG A 124 -10.86 -9.49 7.76
CA ARG A 124 -10.52 -9.62 6.35
C ARG A 124 -9.02 -9.79 6.16
N LEU A 125 -8.21 -9.02 6.89
CA LEU A 125 -6.75 -9.12 6.85
C LEU A 125 -6.24 -10.51 7.26
N ALA A 126 -6.92 -11.17 8.20
CA ALA A 126 -6.59 -12.52 8.63
C ALA A 126 -6.78 -13.60 7.53
N ARG A 127 -7.44 -13.26 6.43
CA ARG A 127 -7.67 -14.20 5.30
C ARG A 127 -6.57 -14.13 4.25
N ASP A 128 -5.73 -13.09 4.27
CA ASP A 128 -4.63 -12.93 3.31
C ASP A 128 -3.69 -14.13 3.37
N ILE A 129 -3.28 -14.61 2.20
CA ILE A 129 -2.33 -15.72 2.09
C ILE A 129 -0.94 -15.12 1.96
N ARG A 130 -0.04 -15.49 2.89
CA ARG A 130 1.32 -14.92 2.99
C ARG A 130 2.36 -16.00 3.06
N TRP A 131 3.46 -15.80 2.35
CA TRP A 131 4.67 -16.64 2.45
C TRP A 131 5.92 -15.84 2.10
N VAL A 132 7.08 -16.45 2.30
CA VAL A 132 8.39 -15.87 1.98
C VAL A 132 9.05 -16.71 0.91
N TYR A 133 9.51 -16.03 -0.15
CA TYR A 133 10.37 -16.62 -1.19
C TYR A 133 11.82 -16.23 -0.96
N LYS A 134 12.74 -17.20 -0.97
CA LYS A 134 14.17 -16.96 -0.82
C LYS A 134 14.82 -16.75 -2.17
N SER A 135 15.21 -15.50 -2.48
CA SER A 135 15.89 -15.12 -3.71
C SER A 135 17.39 -14.87 -3.48
N GLU A 136 18.14 -14.67 -4.54
CA GLU A 136 19.55 -14.23 -4.47
C GLU A 136 19.73 -12.82 -3.87
N TYR A 137 18.65 -12.01 -3.83
CA TYR A 137 18.61 -10.67 -3.25
C TYR A 137 18.24 -10.68 -1.77
N GLY A 138 17.87 -11.82 -1.25
CA GLY A 138 17.33 -12.04 0.09
C GLY A 138 15.89 -12.54 0.08
N PRO A 139 15.22 -12.60 1.23
CA PRO A 139 13.83 -13.03 1.31
C PRO A 139 12.92 -11.99 0.65
N MET A 140 11.92 -12.44 -0.14
CA MET A 140 10.84 -11.63 -0.68
C MET A 140 9.54 -12.01 0.02
N ASN A 141 8.77 -11.02 0.47
CA ASN A 141 7.47 -11.24 1.07
C ASN A 141 6.39 -11.31 -0.02
N ILE A 142 5.60 -12.37 -0.04
CA ILE A 142 4.55 -12.54 -1.03
C ILE A 142 3.20 -12.59 -0.31
N THR A 143 2.24 -11.82 -0.80
CA THR A 143 0.88 -11.78 -0.26
C THR A 143 -0.13 -11.86 -1.38
N ILE A 144 -1.05 -12.84 -1.35
CA ILE A 144 -2.31 -12.77 -2.09
C ILE A 144 -3.29 -12.03 -1.20
N ASN A 145 -3.65 -10.81 -1.62
CA ASN A 145 -4.48 -9.92 -0.83
C ASN A 145 -5.97 -10.26 -1.03
N LEU A 146 -6.59 -10.81 0.00
CA LEU A 146 -8.02 -11.15 0.05
C LEU A 146 -8.85 -10.12 0.81
N SER A 147 -8.20 -9.15 1.45
CA SER A 147 -8.85 -8.12 2.27
C SER A 147 -9.49 -7.01 1.44
N LYS A 148 -8.98 -6.77 0.22
CA LYS A 148 -9.55 -5.81 -0.73
C LYS A 148 -10.61 -6.50 -1.58
N PRO A 149 -11.92 -6.24 -1.37
CA PRO A 149 -12.95 -6.89 -2.15
C PRO A 149 -12.81 -6.52 -3.64
N GLU A 150 -12.93 -7.52 -4.50
CA GLU A 150 -13.12 -7.28 -5.93
C GLU A 150 -14.46 -6.60 -6.15
N LYS A 151 -14.46 -5.58 -7.01
CA LYS A 151 -15.71 -4.90 -7.35
C LYS A 151 -16.58 -5.84 -8.19
N ASP A 152 -17.78 -6.15 -7.68
CA ASP A 152 -18.81 -6.86 -8.44
C ASP A 152 -19.06 -6.11 -9.77
N PRO A 153 -19.08 -6.80 -10.93
CA PRO A 153 -19.43 -6.20 -12.22
C PRO A 153 -20.74 -5.40 -12.20
N ARG A 154 -21.73 -5.84 -11.42
CA ARG A 154 -23.00 -5.13 -11.20
C ARG A 154 -22.79 -3.83 -10.44
N ALA A 155 -21.95 -3.84 -9.40
CA ALA A 155 -21.57 -2.64 -8.65
C ALA A 155 -20.77 -1.66 -9.51
N ILE A 156 -19.88 -2.14 -10.40
CA ILE A 156 -19.17 -1.30 -11.38
C ILE A 156 -20.16 -0.65 -12.36
N ALA A 157 -21.13 -1.41 -12.87
CA ALA A 157 -22.14 -0.88 -13.78
C ALA A 157 -23.06 0.14 -13.10
N ALA A 158 -23.45 -0.09 -11.85
CA ALA A 158 -24.24 0.85 -11.04
C ALA A 158 -23.44 2.13 -10.74
N ALA A 159 -22.16 2.00 -10.37
CA ALA A 159 -21.27 3.12 -10.12
C ALA A 159 -21.07 4.01 -11.36
N ARG A 160 -20.97 3.43 -12.56
CA ARG A 160 -20.90 4.19 -13.83
C ARG A 160 -22.15 5.01 -14.11
N ARG A 161 -23.32 4.56 -13.64
CA ARG A 161 -24.62 5.27 -13.80
C ARG A 161 -24.86 6.29 -12.70
N ALA A 162 -24.13 6.22 -11.59
CA ALA A 162 -24.27 7.14 -10.47
C ALA A 162 -23.79 8.55 -10.87
N ARG A 163 -24.51 9.58 -10.39
CA ARG A 163 -24.13 10.97 -10.61
C ARG A 163 -22.81 11.26 -9.88
N GLN A 164 -21.78 11.60 -10.61
CA GLN A 164 -20.50 12.05 -10.07
C GLN A 164 -20.68 13.44 -9.45
N ASN A 165 -20.46 13.60 -8.17
CA ASN A 165 -20.61 14.87 -7.46
C ASN A 165 -19.28 15.58 -7.15
N GLY A 166 -18.13 14.95 -7.48
CA GLY A 166 -16.79 15.51 -7.25
C GLY A 166 -16.41 15.72 -5.78
N TYR A 167 -17.18 15.14 -4.84
CA TYR A 167 -16.90 15.23 -3.39
C TYR A 167 -16.97 13.85 -2.73
N PRO A 168 -15.94 13.48 -1.93
CA PRO A 168 -14.59 14.07 -1.91
C PRO A 168 -13.89 13.97 -3.28
N LYS A 169 -12.92 14.83 -3.58
CA LYS A 169 -12.21 14.82 -4.87
C LYS A 169 -11.46 13.51 -5.13
N CYS A 170 -10.85 12.93 -4.10
CA CYS A 170 -10.22 11.61 -4.17
C CYS A 170 -10.32 10.89 -2.81
N GLN A 171 -9.86 9.63 -2.76
CA GLN A 171 -9.94 8.81 -1.54
C GLN A 171 -8.97 9.25 -0.42
N LEU A 172 -8.04 10.17 -0.70
CA LEU A 172 -7.07 10.71 0.27
C LEU A 172 -7.46 12.11 0.78
N CYS A 173 -8.48 12.76 0.21
CA CYS A 173 -8.89 14.08 0.69
C CYS A 173 -9.38 14.03 2.14
N ALA A 174 -9.07 15.07 2.92
CA ALA A 174 -9.50 15.18 4.32
C ALA A 174 -11.04 15.14 4.46
N GLU A 175 -11.77 15.55 3.44
CA GLU A 175 -13.23 15.48 3.34
C GLU A 175 -13.80 14.04 3.41
N ASN A 176 -12.94 13.03 3.34
CA ASN A 176 -13.36 11.64 3.59
C ASN A 176 -13.68 11.38 5.06
N GLU A 177 -13.09 12.11 6.01
CA GLU A 177 -13.35 11.90 7.42
C GLU A 177 -14.84 12.10 7.75
N GLY A 178 -15.50 11.05 8.22
CA GLY A 178 -16.93 11.07 8.49
C GLY A 178 -17.84 10.92 7.26
N TYR A 179 -17.30 10.79 6.04
CA TYR A 179 -18.10 10.72 4.82
C TYR A 179 -18.89 9.41 4.71
N ALA A 180 -20.19 9.54 4.37
CA ALA A 180 -21.10 8.39 4.29
C ALA A 180 -20.77 7.37 3.21
N GLY A 181 -20.00 7.78 2.20
CA GLY A 181 -19.75 6.94 1.04
C GLY A 181 -20.92 6.88 0.07
N ARG A 182 -20.74 6.12 -1.00
CA ARG A 182 -21.72 5.80 -2.04
C ARG A 182 -21.24 4.57 -2.82
N LEU A 183 -22.00 4.06 -3.76
CA LEU A 183 -21.65 2.82 -4.49
C LEU A 183 -20.29 2.86 -5.20
N ASP A 184 -19.81 4.03 -5.62
CA ASP A 184 -18.51 4.23 -6.27
C ASP A 184 -17.43 4.82 -5.35
N HIS A 185 -17.77 5.15 -4.10
CA HIS A 185 -16.83 5.72 -3.12
C HIS A 185 -17.05 5.10 -1.73
N PRO A 186 -16.00 4.58 -1.07
CA PRO A 186 -16.18 3.87 0.19
C PRO A 186 -16.71 4.77 1.31
N ALA A 187 -17.48 4.17 2.23
CA ALA A 187 -17.88 4.82 3.48
C ALA A 187 -16.67 5.07 4.39
N ARG A 188 -16.70 6.17 5.13
CA ARG A 188 -15.62 6.66 5.98
C ARG A 188 -16.12 7.29 7.29
N GLN A 189 -17.33 6.94 7.76
CA GLN A 189 -17.85 7.48 9.02
C GLN A 189 -16.97 7.12 10.22
N ASN A 190 -16.29 5.98 10.14
CA ASN A 190 -15.35 5.48 11.13
C ASN A 190 -13.87 5.81 10.84
N LEU A 191 -13.57 6.56 9.78
CA LEU A 191 -12.24 7.12 9.53
C LEU A 191 -11.97 8.27 10.49
N ARG A 192 -10.79 8.27 11.10
CA ARG A 192 -10.20 9.43 11.79
C ARG A 192 -8.79 9.67 11.29
N MET A 193 -8.39 10.92 11.30
CA MET A 193 -7.06 11.37 10.92
C MET A 193 -6.45 12.17 12.05
N VAL A 194 -5.13 12.08 12.23
CA VAL A 194 -4.41 12.92 13.18
C VAL A 194 -3.60 13.97 12.42
N PRO A 195 -3.65 15.25 12.83
CA PRO A 195 -2.90 16.30 12.16
C PRO A 195 -1.40 16.15 12.41
N VAL A 196 -0.61 16.42 11.39
CA VAL A 196 0.86 16.42 11.40
C VAL A 196 1.33 17.75 10.83
N LEU A 197 2.29 18.40 11.48
CA LEU A 197 2.87 19.64 11.00
C LEU A 197 4.20 19.34 10.28
N LEU A 198 4.25 19.56 8.97
CA LEU A 198 5.46 19.40 8.16
C LEU A 198 5.80 20.73 7.50
N ASP A 199 7.00 21.25 7.78
CA ASP A 199 7.48 22.52 7.23
C ASP A 199 6.45 23.66 7.36
N GLY A 200 5.82 23.78 8.55
CA GLY A 200 4.81 24.79 8.84
C GLY A 200 3.48 24.60 8.09
N LYS A 201 3.30 23.52 7.35
CA LYS A 201 2.06 23.18 6.61
C LYS A 201 1.33 22.05 7.32
N PHE A 202 0.00 22.10 7.32
CA PHE A 202 -0.82 21.02 7.87
C PHE A 202 -0.90 19.84 6.91
N TRP A 203 -0.63 18.67 7.45
CA TRP A 203 -0.78 17.35 6.87
C TRP A 203 -1.65 16.51 7.80
N TYR A 204 -2.06 15.35 7.33
CA TYR A 204 -2.76 14.37 8.14
C TYR A 204 -2.09 13.01 8.04
N MET A 205 -2.13 12.25 9.12
CA MET A 205 -1.82 10.83 9.13
C MET A 205 -3.11 10.03 9.31
N GLN A 206 -3.31 9.02 8.47
CA GLN A 206 -4.34 7.99 8.62
C GLN A 206 -3.73 6.63 8.40
N PHE A 207 -4.29 5.58 9.00
CA PHE A 207 -3.92 4.22 8.62
C PHE A 207 -4.62 3.80 7.33
N SER A 208 -4.01 2.87 6.61
CA SER A 208 -4.64 2.25 5.44
C SER A 208 -5.63 1.17 5.90
N PRO A 209 -6.87 1.15 5.40
CA PRO A 209 -7.81 0.10 5.75
C PRO A 209 -7.39 -1.29 5.22
N TYR A 210 -6.47 -1.32 4.24
CA TYR A 210 -5.97 -2.56 3.64
C TYR A 210 -4.76 -3.14 4.38
N SER A 211 -4.05 -2.36 5.20
CA SER A 211 -2.96 -2.77 6.09
C SER A 211 -2.05 -3.85 5.49
N TYR A 212 -1.44 -3.55 4.32
CA TYR A 212 -0.59 -4.51 3.60
C TYR A 212 0.60 -5.00 4.42
N TYR A 213 1.03 -4.20 5.38
CA TYR A 213 2.08 -4.47 6.36
C TYR A 213 1.72 -3.81 7.70
N ASP A 214 2.51 -4.05 8.73
CA ASP A 214 2.19 -3.58 10.08
C ASP A 214 2.18 -2.06 10.16
N GLN A 215 1.11 -1.53 10.76
CA GLN A 215 0.86 -0.10 10.92
C GLN A 215 0.98 0.69 9.61
N HIS A 216 0.54 0.11 8.48
CA HIS A 216 0.52 0.79 7.19
C HIS A 216 -0.27 2.09 7.26
N CYS A 217 0.41 3.22 7.19
CA CYS A 217 -0.17 4.55 7.26
C CYS A 217 0.09 5.37 5.99
N ILE A 218 -0.70 6.42 5.84
CA ILE A 218 -0.60 7.40 4.76
C ILE A 218 -0.52 8.78 5.40
N PHE A 219 0.51 9.54 5.02
CA PHE A 219 0.63 10.96 5.30
C PHE A 219 0.16 11.71 4.07
N LEU A 220 -0.87 12.54 4.21
CA LEU A 220 -1.49 13.24 3.09
C LEU A 220 -1.46 14.76 3.30
N ASN A 221 -1.18 15.49 2.22
CA ASN A 221 -1.25 16.94 2.23
C ASN A 221 -2.70 17.39 2.48
N GLN A 222 -2.92 18.38 3.34
CA GLN A 222 -4.24 18.96 3.52
C GLN A 222 -4.82 19.50 2.21
N LYS A 223 -3.95 20.02 1.33
CA LYS A 223 -4.34 20.53 0.03
C LYS A 223 -4.28 19.43 -1.02
N HIS A 224 -5.30 19.36 -1.87
CA HIS A 224 -5.32 18.45 -3.01
C HIS A 224 -4.41 19.00 -4.11
N THR A 225 -3.11 18.75 -3.99
CA THR A 225 -2.06 19.15 -4.94
C THR A 225 -1.42 17.93 -5.56
N PRO A 226 -1.01 17.96 -6.85
CA PRO A 226 -0.32 16.83 -7.48
C PRO A 226 0.98 16.45 -6.75
N MET A 227 1.37 15.20 -6.88
CA MET A 227 2.67 14.70 -6.44
C MET A 227 3.79 15.30 -7.28
N TYR A 228 4.90 15.61 -6.63
CA TYR A 228 6.15 15.99 -7.26
C TYR A 228 7.31 15.53 -6.37
N ILE A 229 8.28 14.82 -6.96
CA ILE A 229 9.46 14.34 -6.23
C ILE A 229 10.61 15.34 -6.44
N GLY A 230 11.03 15.98 -5.37
CA GLY A 230 12.12 16.93 -5.35
C GLY A 230 12.58 17.20 -3.93
N ARG A 231 13.34 18.27 -3.74
CA ARG A 231 13.93 18.66 -2.44
C ARG A 231 12.92 18.63 -1.30
N GLU A 232 11.76 19.30 -1.46
CA GLU A 232 10.72 19.35 -0.44
C GLU A 232 10.20 17.95 -0.04
N THR A 233 10.19 16.99 -0.98
CA THR A 233 9.80 15.62 -0.68
C THR A 233 10.79 14.97 0.26
N PHE A 234 12.10 15.09 -0.02
CA PHE A 234 13.15 14.52 0.83
C PHE A 234 13.15 15.14 2.22
N ASP A 235 13.00 16.47 2.33
CA ASP A 235 12.88 17.19 3.60
C ASP A 235 11.68 16.64 4.40
N LYS A 236 10.51 16.49 3.78
CA LYS A 236 9.30 15.97 4.43
C LYS A 236 9.48 14.53 4.91
N LEU A 237 10.07 13.66 4.08
CA LEU A 237 10.29 12.25 4.44
C LEU A 237 11.25 12.15 5.66
N LEU A 238 12.35 12.91 5.66
CA LEU A 238 13.30 12.90 6.76
C LEU A 238 12.72 13.55 8.04
N SER A 239 11.87 14.55 7.90
CA SER A 239 11.12 15.14 9.02
C SER A 239 10.15 14.12 9.63
N LEU A 240 9.43 13.35 8.81
CA LEU A 240 8.52 12.30 9.28
C LEU A 240 9.24 11.20 10.05
N VAL A 241 10.38 10.71 9.57
CA VAL A 241 11.16 9.71 10.32
C VAL A 241 11.92 10.29 11.52
N THR A 242 11.97 11.62 11.66
CA THR A 242 12.41 12.29 12.90
C THR A 242 11.29 12.30 13.92
N MET A 243 10.06 12.56 13.50
CA MET A 243 8.87 12.54 14.36
C MET A 243 8.48 11.11 14.77
N LEU A 244 8.66 10.14 13.88
CA LEU A 244 8.31 8.73 14.05
C LEU A 244 9.53 7.85 13.74
N PRO A 245 10.55 7.84 14.64
CA PRO A 245 11.84 7.19 14.36
C PRO A 245 11.77 5.66 14.21
N HIS A 246 10.69 5.04 14.66
CA HIS A 246 10.41 3.61 14.51
C HIS A 246 9.76 3.26 13.16
N TYR A 247 9.35 4.26 12.37
CA TYR A 247 8.75 4.06 11.04
C TYR A 247 9.78 4.22 9.92
N PHE A 248 9.53 3.55 8.82
CA PHE A 248 9.98 4.02 7.51
C PHE A 248 8.90 4.94 6.92
N VAL A 249 9.29 5.84 6.03
CA VAL A 249 8.36 6.65 5.23
C VAL A 249 8.92 6.79 3.82
N GLY A 250 8.07 6.53 2.81
CA GLY A 250 8.48 6.65 1.42
C GLY A 250 7.38 7.26 0.54
N SER A 251 7.77 7.65 -0.66
CA SER A 251 6.85 8.15 -1.68
C SER A 251 6.80 7.20 -2.87
N ASN A 252 5.62 7.01 -3.44
CA ASN A 252 5.55 6.52 -4.81
C ASN A 252 6.23 7.53 -5.75
N ALA A 253 6.68 7.06 -6.90
CA ALA A 253 7.13 7.93 -7.97
C ALA A 253 6.00 8.85 -8.45
N ASP A 254 6.33 10.04 -8.94
CA ASP A 254 5.39 11.08 -9.35
C ASP A 254 4.93 10.98 -10.82
N LEU A 255 5.38 9.96 -11.55
CA LEU A 255 4.99 9.71 -12.94
C LEU A 255 4.05 8.51 -13.06
N PRO A 256 3.12 8.49 -14.04
CA PRO A 256 2.27 7.33 -14.31
C PRO A 256 3.10 6.09 -14.64
N ILE A 257 2.50 4.90 -14.60
CA ILE A 257 3.11 3.59 -14.87
C ILE A 257 4.06 3.13 -13.74
N VAL A 258 4.95 4.01 -13.25
CA VAL A 258 5.93 3.71 -12.19
C VAL A 258 5.53 4.29 -10.83
N GLY A 259 4.44 5.06 -10.79
CA GLY A 259 3.88 5.65 -9.57
C GLY A 259 2.71 4.86 -8.99
N GLY A 260 2.14 5.41 -7.92
CA GLY A 260 0.91 4.91 -7.31
C GLY A 260 -0.34 5.27 -8.10
N SER A 261 -1.50 4.82 -7.62
CA SER A 261 -2.79 5.04 -8.28
C SER A 261 -3.34 6.48 -8.14
N ILE A 262 -2.83 7.28 -7.19
CA ILE A 262 -3.30 8.64 -6.91
C ILE A 262 -2.10 9.59 -7.02
N LEU A 263 -1.88 10.13 -8.22
CA LEU A 263 -0.81 11.10 -8.48
C LEU A 263 -1.29 12.54 -8.31
N SER A 264 -2.61 12.75 -8.26
CA SER A 264 -3.22 14.08 -8.16
C SER A 264 -3.24 14.66 -6.74
N HIS A 265 -2.89 13.86 -5.73
CA HIS A 265 -2.87 14.28 -4.33
C HIS A 265 -1.57 13.84 -3.66
N GLU A 266 -0.75 14.83 -3.27
CA GLU A 266 0.54 14.58 -2.62
C GLU A 266 0.35 13.82 -1.32
N HIS A 267 1.02 12.66 -1.24
CA HIS A 267 0.96 11.78 -0.09
C HIS A 267 2.19 10.89 0.01
N PHE A 268 2.49 10.41 1.21
CA PHE A 268 3.54 9.45 1.51
C PHE A 268 2.95 8.23 2.21
N GLN A 269 3.65 7.10 2.16
CA GLN A 269 3.29 5.89 2.89
C GLN A 269 4.37 5.57 3.91
N GLY A 270 3.96 5.13 5.09
CA GLY A 270 4.85 4.74 6.17
C GLY A 270 4.31 3.59 6.99
N GLY A 271 5.07 3.16 7.98
CA GLY A 271 4.68 2.12 8.91
C GLY A 271 5.84 1.45 9.63
N LEU A 272 5.53 0.39 10.36
CA LEU A 272 6.46 -0.25 11.29
C LEU A 272 7.28 -1.40 10.66
N ASP A 273 7.04 -1.80 9.43
CA ASP A 273 7.67 -2.98 8.83
C ASP A 273 9.13 -2.75 8.43
N VAL A 274 9.92 -3.82 8.50
CA VAL A 274 11.31 -3.88 8.03
C VAL A 274 11.38 -4.73 6.76
N PHE A 275 11.21 -4.06 5.64
CA PHE A 275 11.13 -4.70 4.33
C PHE A 275 12.39 -5.44 3.89
N PRO A 276 12.28 -6.41 2.96
CA PRO A 276 13.41 -7.12 2.38
C PRO A 276 14.53 -6.21 1.86
N MET A 277 14.18 -5.14 1.12
CA MET A 277 15.16 -4.18 0.59
C MET A 277 15.97 -3.48 1.69
N THR A 278 15.35 -3.20 2.85
CA THR A 278 16.05 -2.61 4.01
C THR A 278 17.20 -3.51 4.49
N LYS A 279 16.96 -4.85 4.49
CA LYS A 279 17.93 -5.87 4.93
C LYS A 279 18.92 -6.25 3.83
N ALA A 280 18.71 -5.80 2.59
CA ALA A 280 19.59 -6.14 1.48
C ALA A 280 21.01 -5.56 1.68
N ARG A 281 22.02 -6.38 1.35
CA ARG A 281 23.41 -5.99 1.54
C ARG A 281 23.84 -4.90 0.57
N ILE A 282 24.78 -4.07 0.99
CA ILE A 282 25.52 -3.17 0.10
C ILE A 282 26.55 -4.00 -0.68
N GLU A 283 26.55 -3.91 -2.01
CA GLU A 283 27.47 -4.63 -2.89
C GLU A 283 28.61 -3.76 -3.40
N GLY A 284 28.47 -2.44 -3.31
CA GLY A 284 29.49 -1.46 -3.70
C GLY A 284 29.27 -0.14 -2.98
N MET A 285 30.36 0.58 -2.78
CA MET A 285 30.33 1.96 -2.29
C MET A 285 30.66 2.91 -3.43
N THR A 286 29.99 4.05 -3.45
CA THR A 286 30.31 5.16 -4.35
C THR A 286 30.43 6.46 -3.57
N PHE A 287 31.06 7.45 -4.19
CA PHE A 287 31.33 8.75 -3.59
C PHE A 287 30.88 9.87 -4.53
N PHE A 288 30.38 10.93 -3.93
CA PHE A 288 29.96 12.12 -4.67
C PHE A 288 30.78 13.33 -4.22
N ASP A 289 31.31 14.05 -5.18
CA ASP A 289 32.13 15.24 -4.93
C ASP A 289 31.33 16.31 -4.16
N GLY A 290 31.93 16.85 -3.11
CA GLY A 290 31.29 17.79 -2.18
C GLY A 290 30.49 17.10 -1.04
N PHE A 291 30.40 15.76 -1.00
CA PHE A 291 29.65 14.99 0.01
C PHE A 291 30.48 13.89 0.70
N PRO A 292 31.67 14.22 1.25
CA PRO A 292 32.54 13.20 1.87
C PRO A 292 31.95 12.62 3.16
N ASP A 293 30.98 13.30 3.76
CA ASP A 293 30.26 12.94 5.00
C ASP A 293 29.03 12.06 4.76
N VAL A 294 28.55 11.96 3.50
CA VAL A 294 27.43 11.10 3.12
C VAL A 294 27.96 9.77 2.57
N LYS A 295 27.70 8.69 3.28
CA LYS A 295 28.01 7.34 2.77
C LYS A 295 26.95 6.95 1.74
N VAL A 296 27.38 6.51 0.55
CA VAL A 296 26.46 6.05 -0.48
C VAL A 296 26.80 4.62 -0.88
N GLY A 297 25.86 3.72 -0.65
CA GLY A 297 25.93 2.30 -1.01
C GLY A 297 25.07 1.95 -2.22
N ILE A 298 25.58 1.09 -3.09
CA ILE A 298 24.80 0.43 -4.13
C ILE A 298 24.21 -0.83 -3.49
N VAL A 299 22.89 -0.91 -3.40
CA VAL A 299 22.20 -2.05 -2.75
C VAL A 299 22.15 -3.24 -3.70
N LYS A 300 22.47 -4.45 -3.23
CA LYS A 300 22.22 -5.68 -3.98
C LYS A 300 20.72 -5.96 -4.02
N TRP A 301 20.07 -5.40 -5.04
CA TRP A 301 18.62 -5.47 -5.23
C TRP A 301 18.29 -5.65 -6.71
N PRO A 302 17.12 -6.23 -7.10
CA PRO A 302 16.76 -6.37 -8.51
C PRO A 302 16.75 -5.03 -9.25
N MET A 303 16.25 -3.98 -8.59
CA MET A 303 16.20 -2.61 -9.10
C MET A 303 17.43 -1.80 -8.64
N PRO A 304 17.87 -0.75 -9.38
CA PRO A 304 18.97 0.09 -8.97
C PRO A 304 18.57 0.98 -7.78
N VAL A 305 19.27 0.82 -6.66
CA VAL A 305 19.05 1.56 -5.41
C VAL A 305 20.34 2.17 -4.93
N LEU A 306 20.36 3.50 -4.76
CA LEU A 306 21.41 4.25 -4.08
C LEU A 306 20.95 4.52 -2.65
N ARG A 307 21.66 3.98 -1.68
CA ARG A 307 21.39 4.16 -0.24
C ARG A 307 22.31 5.23 0.33
N LEU A 308 21.73 6.39 0.67
CA LEU A 308 22.41 7.50 1.29
C LEU A 308 22.28 7.37 2.81
N ASN A 309 23.40 7.54 3.55
CA ASN A 309 23.40 7.46 5.02
C ASN A 309 24.30 8.55 5.60
N CYS A 310 23.71 9.45 6.43
CA CYS A 310 24.40 10.56 7.08
C CYS A 310 23.76 10.88 8.43
N ALA A 311 24.51 11.52 9.33
CA ALA A 311 23.96 12.07 10.59
C ALA A 311 23.14 13.36 10.35
N SER A 312 23.45 14.12 9.28
CA SER A 312 22.72 15.33 8.90
C SER A 312 21.66 15.01 7.84
N ALA A 313 20.41 15.37 8.13
CA ALA A 313 19.31 15.28 7.17
C ALA A 313 19.56 16.20 5.96
N ASP A 314 19.97 17.45 6.19
CA ASP A 314 20.22 18.44 5.14
C ASP A 314 21.23 17.95 4.11
N ARG A 315 22.29 17.27 4.57
CA ARG A 315 23.31 16.72 3.67
C ARG A 315 22.76 15.59 2.79
N ILE A 316 21.85 14.78 3.33
CA ILE A 316 21.15 13.76 2.52
C ILE A 316 20.23 14.44 1.50
N VAL A 317 19.48 15.47 1.91
CA VAL A 317 18.58 16.22 1.02
C VAL A 317 19.37 16.86 -0.13
N ASP A 318 20.48 17.54 0.17
CA ASP A 318 21.33 18.19 -0.85
C ASP A 318 21.83 17.18 -1.89
N LEU A 319 22.32 16.03 -1.44
CA LEU A 319 22.80 15.00 -2.36
C LEU A 319 21.66 14.31 -3.12
N ALA A 320 20.54 14.02 -2.45
CA ALA A 320 19.36 13.40 -3.08
C ALA A 320 18.77 14.30 -4.17
N GLU A 321 18.69 15.60 -3.92
CA GLU A 321 18.27 16.58 -4.91
C GLU A 321 19.22 16.60 -6.11
N ARG A 322 20.54 16.68 -5.88
CA ARG A 322 21.55 16.65 -6.96
C ARG A 322 21.41 15.38 -7.81
N ILE A 323 21.32 14.21 -7.18
CA ILE A 323 21.14 12.93 -7.89
C ILE A 323 19.86 12.96 -8.73
N THR A 324 18.74 13.41 -8.14
CA THR A 324 17.43 13.43 -8.79
C THR A 324 17.37 14.43 -9.94
N CYS A 325 17.96 15.63 -9.79
CA CYS A 325 18.05 16.62 -10.87
C CYS A 325 18.84 16.07 -12.06
N VAL A 326 20.01 15.47 -11.80
CA VAL A 326 20.80 14.84 -12.88
C VAL A 326 20.04 13.69 -13.52
N TRP A 327 19.34 12.87 -12.72
CA TRP A 327 18.57 11.74 -13.22
C TRP A 327 17.45 12.19 -14.16
N ARG A 328 16.75 13.27 -13.84
CA ARG A 328 15.62 13.78 -14.65
C ARG A 328 16.02 14.06 -16.11
N ASP A 329 17.23 14.55 -16.35
CA ASP A 329 17.73 14.91 -17.68
C ASP A 329 18.65 13.83 -18.28
N TYR A 330 18.86 12.70 -17.57
CA TYR A 330 19.84 11.69 -17.97
C TYR A 330 19.31 10.81 -19.11
N ASN A 331 20.13 10.73 -20.17
CA ASN A 331 19.93 9.83 -21.30
C ASN A 331 21.08 8.83 -21.40
N ASP A 332 20.77 7.58 -21.66
CA ASP A 332 21.71 6.49 -21.97
C ASP A 332 21.04 5.52 -22.94
N GLU A 333 21.14 5.80 -24.23
CA GLU A 333 20.49 5.00 -25.28
C GLU A 333 20.92 3.54 -25.23
N ALA A 334 22.20 3.27 -24.88
CA ALA A 334 22.72 1.90 -24.76
C ALA A 334 22.03 1.11 -23.63
N ALA A 335 21.49 1.81 -22.63
CA ALA A 335 20.69 1.21 -21.56
C ALA A 335 19.17 1.36 -21.81
N GLY A 336 18.75 1.91 -22.95
CA GLY A 336 17.35 2.17 -23.28
C GLY A 336 16.72 3.33 -22.48
N ILE A 337 17.53 4.14 -21.82
CA ILE A 337 17.08 5.25 -20.97
C ILE A 337 16.98 6.51 -21.81
N ILE A 338 15.75 7.03 -21.92
CA ILE A 338 15.41 8.31 -22.52
C ILE A 338 14.71 9.14 -21.46
N SER A 339 15.19 10.37 -21.24
CA SER A 339 14.67 11.25 -20.19
C SER A 339 13.30 11.85 -20.52
N GLU A 340 13.04 12.09 -21.81
CA GLU A 340 11.85 12.78 -22.30
C GLU A 340 11.48 12.34 -23.72
N THR A 341 10.19 12.30 -24.03
CA THR A 341 9.68 12.15 -25.39
C THR A 341 8.56 13.18 -25.62
N ASP A 342 8.69 14.03 -26.65
CA ASP A 342 7.70 15.07 -26.99
C ASP A 342 7.33 15.98 -25.80
N GLY A 343 8.29 16.36 -24.95
CA GLY A 343 8.07 17.17 -23.76
C GLY A 343 7.49 16.43 -22.55
N VAL A 344 7.33 15.11 -22.62
CA VAL A 344 6.82 14.28 -21.51
C VAL A 344 8.00 13.61 -20.79
N PRO A 345 8.24 13.93 -19.50
CA PRO A 345 9.34 13.36 -18.74
C PRO A 345 9.12 11.86 -18.43
N HIS A 346 10.22 11.10 -18.38
CA HIS A 346 10.23 9.69 -18.09
C HIS A 346 10.98 9.33 -16.81
N ASN A 347 12.04 10.06 -16.47
CA ASN A 347 12.88 9.75 -15.33
C ASN A 347 12.31 10.32 -14.03
N THR A 348 12.24 9.48 -13.01
CA THR A 348 11.83 9.84 -11.65
C THR A 348 12.49 8.90 -10.64
N VAL A 349 12.21 9.08 -9.35
CA VAL A 349 12.71 8.22 -8.27
C VAL A 349 11.58 7.80 -7.33
N THR A 350 11.77 6.66 -6.67
CA THR A 350 10.96 6.23 -5.52
C THR A 350 11.85 6.37 -4.28
N PRO A 351 11.67 7.42 -3.44
CA PRO A 351 12.48 7.66 -2.25
C PRO A 351 11.88 6.97 -1.02
N ILE A 352 12.73 6.36 -0.18
CA ILE A 352 12.34 5.70 1.07
C ILE A 352 13.30 6.11 2.18
N ALA A 353 12.78 6.78 3.21
CA ALA A 353 13.52 7.25 4.36
C ALA A 353 13.28 6.37 5.59
N ARG A 354 14.28 6.25 6.45
CA ARG A 354 14.20 5.63 7.77
C ARG A 354 15.33 6.09 8.67
N ARG A 355 15.25 5.74 9.95
CA ARG A 355 16.34 5.92 10.91
C ARG A 355 17.22 4.67 10.96
N ASP A 356 18.53 4.90 11.05
CA ASP A 356 19.55 3.90 11.37
C ASP A 356 20.26 4.38 12.65
N GLY A 357 19.68 4.07 13.78
CA GLY A 357 20.07 4.65 15.06
C GLY A 357 19.95 6.17 15.08
N VAL A 358 21.07 6.86 15.27
CA VAL A 358 21.13 8.33 15.26
C VAL A 358 21.27 8.93 13.87
N ARG A 359 21.49 8.10 12.85
CA ARG A 359 21.66 8.53 11.47
C ARG A 359 20.36 8.47 10.69
N TYR A 360 20.30 9.21 9.60
CA TYR A 360 19.27 9.12 8.59
C TYR A 360 19.72 8.21 7.46
N GLU A 361 18.79 7.48 6.90
CA GLU A 361 19.00 6.69 5.71
C GLU A 361 17.90 7.00 4.67
N LEU A 362 18.31 7.24 3.44
CA LEU A 362 17.41 7.49 2.30
C LEU A 362 17.82 6.59 1.15
N ASP A 363 16.92 5.71 0.74
CA ASP A 363 17.06 4.92 -0.48
C ASP A 363 16.45 5.70 -1.65
N LEU A 364 17.19 5.88 -2.73
CA LEU A 364 16.72 6.40 -4.00
C LEU A 364 16.67 5.27 -5.02
N VAL A 365 15.46 4.84 -5.37
CA VAL A 365 15.24 3.84 -6.42
C VAL A 365 14.99 4.57 -7.74
N LEU A 366 15.87 4.38 -8.72
CA LEU A 366 15.77 5.06 -10.01
C LEU A 366 14.68 4.40 -10.87
N ARG A 367 13.79 5.22 -11.45
CA ARG A 367 12.63 4.77 -12.22
C ARG A 367 12.57 5.51 -13.57
N ASN A 368 11.95 4.84 -14.55
CA ASN A 368 11.63 5.42 -15.85
C ASN A 368 10.33 4.82 -16.38
N ASN A 369 9.42 5.65 -16.90
CA ASN A 369 8.09 5.23 -17.37
C ASN A 369 7.95 5.19 -18.90
N ARG A 370 9.07 5.22 -19.64
CA ARG A 370 9.04 5.22 -21.10
C ARG A 370 8.26 4.02 -21.65
N THR A 371 7.43 4.28 -22.64
CA THR A 371 6.70 3.26 -23.40
C THR A 371 7.21 3.15 -24.83
N THR A 372 6.97 2.03 -25.48
CA THR A 372 7.21 1.78 -26.91
C THR A 372 6.03 1.00 -27.48
N GLU A 373 5.98 0.84 -28.81
CA GLU A 373 4.98 -0.02 -29.45
C GLU A 373 5.07 -1.47 -28.94
N GLU A 374 6.28 -1.97 -28.70
CA GLU A 374 6.53 -3.31 -28.15
C GLU A 374 6.13 -3.41 -26.68
N TYR A 375 6.39 -2.36 -25.89
CA TYR A 375 6.09 -2.30 -24.46
C TYR A 375 5.14 -1.14 -24.12
N PRO A 376 3.85 -1.25 -24.47
CA PRO A 376 2.88 -0.15 -24.27
C PRO A 376 2.54 0.12 -22.81
N LEU A 377 2.85 -0.81 -21.89
CA LEU A 377 2.70 -0.63 -20.44
C LEU A 377 4.00 -0.13 -19.78
N GLY A 378 5.09 0.01 -20.53
CA GLY A 378 6.38 0.49 -20.06
C GLY A 378 7.53 -0.47 -20.39
N VAL A 379 8.66 0.10 -20.84
CA VAL A 379 9.91 -0.66 -21.07
C VAL A 379 10.47 -1.21 -19.75
N PHE A 380 10.34 -0.42 -18.68
CA PHE A 380 10.76 -0.76 -17.31
C PHE A 380 9.54 -1.09 -16.43
N HIS A 381 8.77 -2.07 -16.88
CA HIS A 381 7.51 -2.55 -16.30
C HIS A 381 7.46 -4.07 -16.46
N PRO A 382 6.69 -4.82 -15.66
CA PRO A 382 6.51 -6.25 -15.87
C PRO A 382 6.12 -6.57 -17.33
N HIS A 383 6.88 -7.44 -17.97
CA HIS A 383 6.65 -7.82 -19.35
C HIS A 383 5.48 -8.81 -19.50
N PRO A 384 4.90 -8.97 -20.71
CA PRO A 384 3.66 -9.71 -20.93
C PRO A 384 3.66 -11.15 -20.40
N GLU A 385 4.80 -11.86 -20.44
CA GLU A 385 4.94 -13.23 -19.96
C GLU A 385 4.77 -13.38 -18.45
N LEU A 386 4.87 -12.26 -17.67
CA LEU A 386 4.69 -12.24 -16.23
C LEU A 386 3.28 -11.79 -15.81
N HIS A 387 2.46 -11.31 -16.76
CA HIS A 387 1.15 -10.72 -16.48
C HIS A 387 0.13 -11.70 -15.91
N HIS A 388 0.32 -13.00 -16.09
CA HIS A 388 -0.52 -14.01 -15.47
C HIS A 388 -0.42 -13.98 -13.92
N ILE A 389 0.70 -13.51 -13.37
CA ILE A 389 0.91 -13.32 -11.92
C ILE A 389 0.78 -11.83 -11.53
N LYS A 390 1.53 -10.93 -12.20
CA LYS A 390 1.57 -9.51 -11.84
C LYS A 390 1.63 -8.64 -13.09
N LYS A 391 0.54 -7.92 -13.35
CA LYS A 391 0.40 -6.98 -14.46
C LYS A 391 0.41 -5.52 -14.02
N GLU A 392 0.04 -5.27 -12.77
CA GLU A 392 -0.13 -3.93 -12.23
C GLU A 392 1.22 -3.22 -12.06
N ASN A 393 1.15 -1.89 -11.97
CA ASN A 393 2.31 -1.04 -11.73
C ASN A 393 3.08 -1.47 -10.46
N ILE A 394 4.40 -1.31 -10.51
CA ILE A 394 5.31 -1.57 -9.38
C ILE A 394 5.45 -0.28 -8.58
N GLY A 395 4.70 -0.21 -7.50
CA GLY A 395 4.70 0.91 -6.55
C GLY A 395 5.73 0.75 -5.43
N LEU A 396 5.66 1.67 -4.45
CA LEU A 396 6.58 1.74 -3.31
C LEU A 396 6.72 0.40 -2.57
N ILE A 397 5.62 -0.29 -2.32
CA ILE A 397 5.56 -1.52 -1.52
C ILE A 397 6.28 -2.66 -2.24
N GLU A 398 5.98 -2.84 -3.53
CA GLU A 398 6.61 -3.86 -4.35
C GLU A 398 8.11 -3.60 -4.53
N VAL A 399 8.49 -2.34 -4.75
CA VAL A 399 9.90 -1.92 -4.82
C VAL A 399 10.69 -2.37 -3.60
N MET A 400 10.09 -2.32 -2.40
CA MET A 400 10.72 -2.74 -1.15
C MET A 400 10.73 -4.26 -0.94
N GLY A 401 10.12 -5.05 -1.84
CA GLY A 401 10.15 -6.52 -1.81
C GLY A 401 8.94 -7.19 -1.19
N LEU A 402 7.80 -6.50 -1.10
CA LEU A 402 6.51 -7.09 -0.74
C LEU A 402 5.61 -7.14 -1.98
N ALA A 403 5.41 -8.33 -2.54
CA ALA A 403 4.42 -8.56 -3.58
C ALA A 403 3.01 -8.46 -3.00
N VAL A 404 2.19 -7.56 -3.54
CA VAL A 404 0.74 -7.53 -3.29
C VAL A 404 0.05 -8.05 -4.54
N LEU A 405 -0.37 -9.31 -4.48
CA LEU A 405 -0.95 -10.05 -5.61
C LEU A 405 -2.48 -10.04 -5.54
N PRO A 406 -3.16 -10.09 -6.71
CA PRO A 406 -4.62 -10.03 -6.77
C PRO A 406 -5.30 -11.28 -6.20
N PRO A 407 -6.51 -11.17 -5.63
CA PRO A 407 -7.24 -12.27 -4.99
C PRO A 407 -7.59 -13.41 -5.94
N ARG A 408 -7.74 -13.17 -7.26
CA ARG A 408 -7.99 -14.20 -8.27
C ARG A 408 -6.97 -15.34 -8.21
N LEU A 409 -5.71 -15.04 -7.89
CA LEU A 409 -4.64 -16.04 -7.85
C LEU A 409 -4.88 -17.15 -6.82
N LYS A 410 -5.68 -16.91 -5.78
CA LYS A 410 -6.05 -17.99 -4.85
C LYS A 410 -6.77 -19.14 -5.57
N THR A 411 -7.77 -18.80 -6.37
CA THR A 411 -8.58 -19.80 -7.11
C THR A 411 -7.83 -20.32 -8.33
N GLU A 412 -7.17 -19.43 -9.07
CA GLU A 412 -6.42 -19.80 -10.27
C GLU A 412 -5.29 -20.79 -9.96
N LEU A 413 -4.50 -20.58 -8.90
CA LEU A 413 -3.41 -21.49 -8.52
C LEU A 413 -3.93 -22.84 -8.01
N GLU A 414 -5.05 -22.86 -7.29
CA GLU A 414 -5.68 -24.11 -6.86
C GLU A 414 -6.21 -24.91 -8.06
N THR A 415 -6.87 -24.25 -9.01
CA THR A 415 -7.37 -24.89 -10.24
C THR A 415 -6.18 -25.39 -11.09
N LEU A 416 -5.12 -24.57 -11.23
CA LEU A 416 -3.92 -24.95 -11.96
C LEU A 416 -3.22 -26.18 -11.35
N LYS A 417 -3.08 -26.21 -10.01
CA LYS A 417 -2.56 -27.38 -9.28
C LYS A 417 -3.33 -28.65 -9.64
N ASN A 418 -4.66 -28.57 -9.57
CA ASN A 418 -5.52 -29.73 -9.87
C ASN A 418 -5.41 -30.18 -11.34
N ALA A 419 -5.31 -29.24 -12.28
CA ALA A 419 -5.11 -29.54 -13.71
C ALA A 419 -3.76 -30.23 -13.96
N ILE A 420 -2.66 -29.73 -13.37
CA ILE A 420 -1.33 -30.36 -13.47
C ILE A 420 -1.36 -31.79 -12.90
N LEU A 421 -1.91 -32.00 -11.71
CA LEU A 421 -1.93 -33.31 -11.07
C LEU A 421 -2.83 -34.34 -11.80
N SER A 422 -3.89 -33.88 -12.46
CA SER A 422 -4.79 -34.75 -13.21
C SER A 422 -4.37 -34.95 -14.68
N GLY A 423 -3.41 -34.17 -15.18
CA GLY A 423 -3.01 -34.14 -16.59
C GLY A 423 -4.09 -33.54 -17.52
N SER A 424 -4.95 -32.66 -16.97
CA SER A 424 -5.97 -31.96 -17.74
C SER A 424 -5.38 -30.87 -18.63
N ASP A 425 -6.04 -30.56 -19.75
CA ASP A 425 -5.61 -29.50 -20.67
C ASP A 425 -5.85 -28.10 -20.03
N ILE A 426 -4.76 -27.47 -19.59
CA ILE A 426 -4.76 -26.14 -18.96
C ILE A 426 -5.27 -25.07 -19.95
N ARG A 427 -4.98 -25.20 -21.24
CA ARG A 427 -5.39 -24.23 -22.27
C ARG A 427 -6.87 -24.25 -22.57
N ALA A 428 -7.54 -25.39 -22.29
CA ALA A 428 -8.97 -25.53 -22.46
C ALA A 428 -9.79 -24.85 -21.36
N ASP A 429 -9.20 -24.59 -20.17
CA ASP A 429 -9.87 -23.92 -19.08
C ASP A 429 -9.54 -22.40 -19.13
N ALA A 430 -10.54 -21.60 -19.53
CA ALA A 430 -10.40 -20.14 -19.66
C ALA A 430 -9.99 -19.43 -18.34
N SER A 431 -10.23 -20.03 -17.17
CA SER A 431 -9.86 -19.44 -15.89
C SER A 431 -8.36 -19.52 -15.59
N ILE A 432 -7.64 -20.48 -16.21
CA ILE A 432 -6.21 -20.71 -15.98
C ILE A 432 -5.36 -20.73 -17.27
N ALA A 433 -5.99 -20.57 -18.43
CA ALA A 433 -5.30 -20.61 -19.73
C ALA A 433 -4.12 -19.62 -19.82
N ALA A 434 -4.21 -18.47 -19.10
CA ALA A 434 -3.12 -17.49 -19.03
C ALA A 434 -1.86 -18.01 -18.32
N HIS A 435 -1.95 -19.10 -17.56
CA HIS A 435 -0.82 -19.74 -16.89
C HIS A 435 -0.22 -20.90 -17.69
N ALA A 436 -0.77 -21.26 -18.86
CA ALA A 436 -0.45 -22.52 -19.53
C ALA A 436 1.03 -22.64 -19.95
N ASP A 437 1.61 -21.60 -20.54
CA ASP A 437 3.02 -21.62 -20.97
C ASP A 437 3.96 -21.73 -19.76
N TRP A 438 3.66 -21.00 -18.68
CA TRP A 438 4.37 -21.10 -17.40
C TRP A 438 4.22 -22.50 -16.78
N ALA A 439 3.03 -23.07 -16.79
CA ALA A 439 2.80 -24.45 -16.30
C ALA A 439 3.59 -25.50 -17.08
N ASP A 440 3.69 -25.36 -18.41
CA ASP A 440 4.53 -26.24 -19.24
C ASP A 440 6.01 -26.15 -18.87
N GLU A 441 6.51 -24.95 -18.54
CA GLU A 441 7.88 -24.78 -18.03
C GLU A 441 8.06 -25.46 -16.67
N LEU A 442 7.10 -25.28 -15.76
CA LEU A 442 7.16 -25.86 -14.41
C LEU A 442 7.13 -27.39 -14.47
N MET A 443 6.27 -27.99 -15.29
CA MET A 443 6.19 -29.45 -15.46
C MET A 443 7.47 -30.05 -16.07
N ARG A 444 8.24 -29.28 -16.83
CA ARG A 444 9.56 -29.72 -17.33
C ARG A 444 10.64 -29.62 -16.24
N LYS A 445 10.50 -28.69 -15.30
CA LYS A 445 11.47 -28.35 -14.25
C LYS A 445 11.27 -29.17 -12.98
N HIS A 446 10.01 -29.54 -12.68
CA HIS A 446 9.61 -30.16 -11.44
C HIS A 446 8.75 -31.41 -11.69
N GLU A 447 8.90 -32.40 -10.81
CA GLU A 447 7.92 -33.50 -10.70
C GLU A 447 6.87 -33.12 -9.66
N PHE A 448 5.61 -32.96 -10.13
CA PHE A 448 4.49 -32.59 -9.28
C PHE A 448 3.83 -33.81 -8.63
N THR A 449 3.67 -33.73 -7.32
CA THR A 449 2.87 -34.69 -6.53
C THR A 449 1.86 -33.92 -5.66
N PRO A 450 0.80 -34.57 -5.15
CA PRO A 450 -0.13 -33.93 -4.25
C PRO A 450 0.51 -33.28 -3.02
N GLU A 451 1.67 -33.82 -2.56
CA GLU A 451 2.37 -33.36 -1.35
C GLU A 451 3.22 -32.12 -1.61
N ASN A 452 3.76 -31.93 -2.83
CA ASN A 452 4.72 -30.85 -3.12
C ASN A 452 4.18 -29.73 -4.02
N ALA A 453 3.04 -29.94 -4.69
CA ALA A 453 2.53 -29.02 -5.71
C ALA A 453 2.29 -27.60 -5.17
N ASP A 454 1.74 -27.45 -3.98
CA ASP A 454 1.49 -26.15 -3.37
C ASP A 454 2.79 -25.40 -3.09
N GLU A 455 3.81 -26.09 -2.59
CA GLU A 455 5.11 -25.48 -2.30
C GLU A 455 5.82 -25.08 -3.59
N ILE A 456 5.82 -25.94 -4.63
CA ILE A 456 6.40 -25.60 -5.93
C ILE A 456 5.75 -24.34 -6.48
N LEU A 457 4.41 -24.27 -6.53
CA LEU A 457 3.70 -23.09 -7.06
C LEU A 457 4.02 -21.83 -6.26
N ARG A 458 4.09 -21.91 -4.93
CA ARG A 458 4.48 -20.75 -4.09
C ARG A 458 5.90 -20.27 -4.40
N GLN A 459 6.85 -21.18 -4.52
CA GLN A 459 8.24 -20.84 -4.84
C GLN A 459 8.34 -20.21 -6.25
N GLU A 460 7.66 -20.76 -7.22
CA GLU A 460 7.70 -20.26 -8.60
C GLU A 460 6.96 -18.92 -8.77
N VAL A 461 5.85 -18.67 -8.04
CA VAL A 461 5.23 -17.35 -7.96
C VAL A 461 6.21 -16.32 -7.37
N GLY A 462 6.97 -16.70 -6.36
CA GLY A 462 8.03 -15.85 -5.79
C GLY A 462 9.15 -15.56 -6.80
N ALA A 463 9.55 -16.55 -7.61
CA ALA A 463 10.52 -16.36 -8.67
C ALA A 463 10.00 -15.40 -9.76
N VAL A 464 8.72 -15.51 -10.14
CA VAL A 464 8.07 -14.57 -11.07
C VAL A 464 8.10 -13.15 -10.51
N PHE A 465 7.83 -12.96 -9.20
CA PHE A 465 7.90 -11.63 -8.59
C PHE A 465 9.30 -11.01 -8.64
N VAL A 466 10.35 -11.79 -8.47
CA VAL A 466 11.73 -11.30 -8.64
C VAL A 466 11.96 -10.83 -10.08
N ARG A 467 11.54 -11.59 -11.09
CA ARG A 467 11.61 -11.18 -12.50
C ARG A 467 10.82 -9.89 -12.77
N VAL A 468 9.67 -9.74 -12.15
CA VAL A 468 8.86 -8.50 -12.19
C VAL A 468 9.66 -7.28 -11.73
N LEU A 469 10.45 -7.40 -10.67
CA LEU A 469 11.32 -6.32 -10.19
C LEU A 469 12.53 -6.12 -11.12
N GLU A 470 13.06 -7.17 -11.70
CA GLU A 470 14.17 -7.11 -12.68
C GLU A 470 13.72 -6.45 -13.98
N ASP A 471 12.49 -6.70 -14.46
CA ASP A 471 11.91 -6.01 -15.60
C ASP A 471 11.73 -4.50 -15.31
N ALA A 472 11.34 -4.15 -14.10
CA ALA A 472 11.17 -2.76 -13.67
C ALA A 472 12.51 -2.00 -13.45
N ALA A 473 13.66 -2.69 -13.52
CA ALA A 473 14.98 -2.09 -13.31
C ALA A 473 15.45 -1.28 -14.52
N VAL A 474 15.79 -0.02 -14.33
CA VAL A 474 16.37 0.86 -15.38
C VAL A 474 17.82 0.51 -15.69
N PHE A 475 18.57 0.00 -14.74
CA PHE A 475 19.90 -0.58 -14.93
C PHE A 475 19.84 -2.06 -14.56
N LYS A 476 19.89 -2.92 -15.56
CA LYS A 476 19.84 -4.38 -15.37
C LYS A 476 21.08 -4.89 -14.62
N ARG A 477 20.98 -6.03 -13.96
CA ARG A 477 22.09 -6.62 -13.19
C ARG A 477 23.12 -7.38 -14.04
N THR A 478 23.25 -7.03 -15.30
CA THR A 478 24.25 -7.50 -16.24
C THR A 478 25.55 -6.67 -16.12
N PRO A 479 26.69 -7.12 -16.70
CA PRO A 479 27.89 -6.30 -16.79
C PRO A 479 27.63 -4.93 -17.45
N ASP A 480 26.85 -4.89 -18.53
CA ASP A 480 26.51 -3.66 -19.25
C ASP A 480 25.61 -2.74 -18.42
N GLY A 481 24.62 -3.28 -17.72
CA GLY A 481 23.75 -2.49 -16.83
C GLY A 481 24.51 -1.91 -15.64
N ARG A 482 25.48 -2.63 -15.07
CA ARG A 482 26.38 -2.10 -14.03
C ARG A 482 27.31 -0.99 -14.59
N ALA A 483 27.81 -1.15 -15.81
CA ALA A 483 28.58 -0.11 -16.48
C ALA A 483 27.72 1.14 -16.75
N ALA A 484 26.45 0.94 -17.14
CA ALA A 484 25.51 2.05 -17.33
C ALA A 484 25.21 2.79 -16.01
N LEU A 485 24.98 2.09 -14.90
CA LEU A 485 24.84 2.71 -13.58
C LEU A 485 26.09 3.52 -13.21
N GLN A 486 27.29 3.02 -13.51
CA GLN A 486 28.54 3.74 -13.23
C GLN A 486 28.69 5.00 -14.11
N ARG A 487 28.20 4.97 -15.38
CA ARG A 487 28.14 6.19 -16.21
C ARG A 487 27.20 7.23 -15.62
N PHE A 488 26.03 6.82 -15.12
CA PHE A 488 25.12 7.72 -14.42
C PHE A 488 25.78 8.33 -13.18
N ILE A 489 26.38 7.54 -12.30
CA ILE A 489 27.08 8.02 -11.10
C ILE A 489 28.18 9.03 -11.48
N THR A 490 28.92 8.75 -12.53
CA THR A 490 29.95 9.66 -13.05
C THR A 490 29.34 10.97 -13.54
N SER A 491 28.17 10.95 -14.16
CA SER A 491 27.49 12.18 -14.64
C SER A 491 27.07 13.07 -13.47
N VAL A 492 26.63 12.49 -12.34
CA VAL A 492 26.30 13.24 -11.11
C VAL A 492 27.55 13.99 -10.56
N ASN A 493 28.74 13.40 -10.67
CA ASN A 493 29.98 14.03 -10.21
C ASN A 493 30.52 15.15 -11.15
N ARG A 494 30.16 15.12 -12.44
CA ARG A 494 30.57 16.14 -13.40
C ARG A 494 29.90 17.50 -13.19
N ILE A 495 28.77 17.55 -12.53
CA ILE A 495 28.07 18.81 -12.23
C ILE A 495 28.66 19.40 -10.95
N VAL A 496 29.72 20.18 -11.12
CA VAL A 496 30.41 20.93 -10.05
C VAL A 496 29.71 22.27 -9.88
N SER A 497 28.80 22.38 -8.92
CA SER A 497 28.05 23.56 -8.45
C SER A 497 26.68 23.81 -9.08
N PHE A 498 25.67 23.70 -8.23
CA PHE A 498 24.44 24.49 -8.33
C PHE A 498 24.58 25.72 -7.42
#